data_6379e23d222288eef7b0b9c67d0c78cb
#
_entry.id   6379e23d222288eef7b0b9c67d0c78cb
#
_cell.length_a   1.000
_cell.length_b   1.000
_cell.length_c   1.000
_cell.angle_alpha   90.00
_cell.angle_beta   90.00
_cell.angle_gamma   90.00
#
_symmetry.space_group_name_H-M   'P 1'
#
loop_
_entity.id
_entity.type
_entity.pdbx_description
1 polymer ?
#
loop_
_entity_poly.entity_id
_entity_poly.type
_entity_poly.pdbx_seq_one_letter_code
_entity_poly.pdbx_strand_id
1 'polypeptide(L)'
;EGLRFHATRLYALVWMTNPTTVSSAFGLARMLMCEGEVELAIKALDKVPNASRHYRMAQLTAILCLVAEGATEDHIRLAARRLEQIPSTEPRFLQIKVAVIEAGLTYLRAHQASTNVALFEYPFTIRGLRRGLAQTLRDQARVAPYPKHRYALVDLANKVRPATWF
;
A
#
# COMPACT_ATOMS: atom_id res chain seq x y z
N GLU A 1 -15.12 0.19 -7.89
CA GLU A 1 -14.54 1.45 -8.44
C GLU A 1 -13.94 2.34 -7.35
N GLY A 2 -14.52 2.44 -6.13
CA GLY A 2 -14.00 3.28 -5.05
C GLY A 2 -12.62 2.90 -4.49
N LEU A 3 -12.21 1.63 -4.60
CA LEU A 3 -10.93 1.12 -4.07
C LEU A 3 -9.72 1.50 -4.94
N ARG A 4 -9.89 1.59 -6.26
CA ARG A 4 -8.84 2.08 -7.18
C ARG A 4 -8.48 3.54 -6.91
N PHE A 5 -9.45 4.33 -6.47
CA PHE A 5 -9.29 5.77 -6.23
C PHE A 5 -8.37 6.07 -5.03
N HIS A 6 -8.32 5.20 -4.02
CA HIS A 6 -7.47 5.42 -2.83
C HIS A 6 -6.00 5.09 -3.08
N ALA A 7 -5.68 4.00 -3.77
CA ALA A 7 -4.30 3.68 -4.13
C ALA A 7 -3.69 4.75 -5.05
N THR A 8 -4.45 5.18 -6.06
CA THR A 8 -4.03 6.27 -6.98
C THR A 8 -3.89 7.60 -6.23
N ARG A 9 -4.75 7.89 -5.26
CA ARG A 9 -4.66 9.12 -4.45
C ARG A 9 -3.48 9.13 -3.49
N LEU A 10 -3.16 8.00 -2.88
CA LEU A 10 -1.95 7.84 -2.04
C LEU A 10 -0.69 7.97 -2.88
N TYR A 11 -0.69 7.37 -4.06
CA TYR A 11 0.39 7.52 -5.05
C TYR A 11 0.58 8.98 -5.44
N ALA A 12 -0.50 9.69 -5.78
CA ALA A 12 -0.49 11.11 -6.08
C ALA A 12 -0.04 11.95 -4.87
N LEU A 13 -0.48 11.62 -3.65
CA LEU A 13 -0.14 12.38 -2.45
C LEU A 13 1.35 12.26 -2.10
N VAL A 14 1.94 11.07 -2.23
CA VAL A 14 3.40 10.86 -2.04
C VAL A 14 4.20 11.62 -3.09
N TRP A 15 3.71 11.70 -4.34
CA TRP A 15 4.35 12.41 -5.44
C TRP A 15 4.13 13.94 -5.39
N MET A 16 3.00 14.40 -4.86
CA MET A 16 2.63 15.82 -4.85
C MET A 16 3.24 16.61 -3.68
N THR A 17 3.72 15.95 -2.63
CA THR A 17 4.18 16.67 -1.42
C THR A 17 5.53 17.37 -1.57
N ASN A 18 6.29 17.17 -2.66
CA ASN A 18 7.49 17.99 -2.90
C ASN A 18 7.97 17.97 -4.36
N PRO A 19 7.38 18.78 -5.26
CA PRO A 19 7.80 18.80 -6.68
C PRO A 19 9.17 19.41 -6.92
N THR A 20 9.74 20.17 -5.95
CA THR A 20 10.97 20.95 -6.14
C THR A 20 12.24 20.28 -5.61
N THR A 21 12.15 19.20 -4.82
CA THR A 21 13.30 18.51 -4.21
C THR A 21 13.33 17.01 -4.48
N VAL A 22 12.74 16.56 -5.58
CA VAL A 22 12.76 15.16 -5.99
C VAL A 22 14.18 14.81 -6.39
N SER A 23 14.84 13.95 -5.62
CA SER A 23 16.15 13.39 -5.97
C SER A 23 16.09 12.70 -7.34
N SER A 24 17.21 12.60 -8.03
CA SER A 24 17.29 11.89 -9.32
C SER A 24 16.73 10.47 -9.27
N ALA A 25 16.82 9.81 -8.10
CA ALA A 25 16.26 8.46 -7.88
C ALA A 25 14.72 8.43 -8.00
N PHE A 26 14.02 9.41 -7.44
CA PHE A 26 12.56 9.50 -7.53
C PHE A 26 12.10 9.84 -8.96
N GLY A 27 12.83 10.78 -9.63
CA GLY A 27 12.55 11.11 -11.02
C GLY A 27 12.72 9.90 -11.95
N LEU A 28 13.81 9.15 -11.78
CA LEU A 28 14.08 7.93 -12.53
C LEU A 28 13.03 6.84 -12.24
N ALA A 29 12.70 6.61 -10.97
CA ALA A 29 11.68 5.63 -10.60
C ALA A 29 10.33 5.97 -11.23
N ARG A 30 9.94 7.24 -11.25
CA ARG A 30 8.71 7.69 -11.90
C ARG A 30 8.70 7.37 -13.40
N MET A 31 9.78 7.67 -14.12
CA MET A 31 9.89 7.36 -15.54
C MET A 31 9.77 5.86 -15.79
N LEU A 32 10.52 5.06 -15.03
CA LEU A 32 10.49 3.59 -15.13
C LEU A 32 9.10 3.01 -14.85
N MET A 33 8.37 3.55 -13.88
CA MET A 33 6.98 3.16 -13.63
C MET A 33 6.04 3.49 -14.80
N CYS A 34 6.24 4.61 -15.49
CA CYS A 34 5.49 4.94 -16.70
C CYS A 34 5.77 3.97 -17.87
N GLU A 35 6.96 3.38 -17.88
CA GLU A 35 7.39 2.37 -18.86
C GLU A 35 7.02 0.94 -18.45
N GLY A 36 6.45 0.74 -17.26
CA GLY A 36 6.11 -0.58 -16.71
C GLY A 36 7.28 -1.33 -16.07
N GLU A 37 8.44 -0.68 -15.93
CA GLU A 37 9.69 -1.27 -15.43
C GLU A 37 9.76 -1.19 -13.89
N VAL A 38 8.86 -1.94 -13.22
CA VAL A 38 8.65 -1.88 -11.77
C VAL A 38 9.93 -2.23 -11.00
N GLU A 39 10.63 -3.33 -11.38
CA GLU A 39 11.84 -3.79 -10.69
C GLU A 39 12.98 -2.77 -10.80
N LEU A 40 13.11 -2.11 -11.95
CA LEU A 40 14.12 -1.07 -12.15
C LEU A 40 13.78 0.18 -11.33
N ALA A 41 12.51 0.54 -11.24
CA ALA A 41 12.04 1.64 -10.40
C ALA A 41 12.38 1.40 -8.92
N ILE A 42 12.15 0.18 -8.42
CA ILE A 42 12.49 -0.21 -7.05
C ILE A 42 14.00 -0.15 -6.83
N LYS A 43 14.80 -0.69 -7.76
CA LYS A 43 16.27 -0.63 -7.69
C LYS A 43 16.80 0.81 -7.65
N ALA A 44 16.15 1.73 -8.37
CA ALA A 44 16.52 3.14 -8.33
C ALA A 44 16.26 3.76 -6.95
N LEU A 45 15.13 3.44 -6.32
CA LEU A 45 14.76 3.91 -4.98
C LEU A 45 15.63 3.26 -3.88
N ASP A 46 15.99 1.99 -4.03
CA ASP A 46 16.85 1.27 -3.08
C ASP A 46 18.29 1.82 -3.04
N LYS A 47 18.72 2.57 -4.06
CA LYS A 47 20.02 3.27 -4.08
C LYS A 47 20.05 4.53 -3.20
N VAL A 48 18.91 5.01 -2.69
CA VAL A 48 18.89 6.15 -1.77
C VAL A 48 19.57 5.74 -0.46
N PRO A 49 20.66 6.43 -0.04
CA PRO A 49 21.39 6.07 1.16
C PRO A 49 20.54 6.13 2.43
N ASN A 50 20.76 5.22 3.36
CA ASN A 50 20.04 5.19 4.64
C ASN A 50 20.26 6.44 5.52
N ALA A 51 21.40 7.11 5.35
CA ALA A 51 21.67 8.40 5.99
C ALA A 51 20.91 9.58 5.37
N SER A 52 20.25 9.39 4.22
CA SER A 52 19.47 10.44 3.59
C SER A 52 18.15 10.69 4.34
N ARG A 53 17.80 11.96 4.53
CA ARG A 53 16.44 12.34 5.00
C ARG A 53 15.30 11.81 4.12
N HIS A 54 15.61 11.46 2.87
CA HIS A 54 14.65 10.92 1.91
C HIS A 54 14.57 9.38 1.91
N TYR A 55 15.41 8.70 2.69
CA TYR A 55 15.48 7.25 2.72
C TYR A 55 14.11 6.61 3.05
N ARG A 56 13.46 7.08 4.12
CA ARG A 56 12.15 6.56 4.50
C ARG A 56 11.11 6.75 3.39
N MET A 57 11.12 7.92 2.76
CA MET A 57 10.22 8.19 1.63
C MET A 57 10.52 7.26 0.45
N ALA A 58 11.79 6.99 0.14
CA ALA A 58 12.16 6.07 -0.93
C ALA A 58 11.65 4.64 -0.63
N GLN A 59 11.81 4.16 0.61
CA GLN A 59 11.27 2.85 1.02
C GLN A 59 9.75 2.76 0.84
N LEU A 60 9.01 3.77 1.30
CA LEU A 60 7.55 3.82 1.17
C LEU A 60 7.11 3.89 -0.31
N THR A 61 7.83 4.67 -1.11
CA THR A 61 7.57 4.79 -2.56
C THR A 61 7.83 3.46 -3.27
N ALA A 62 8.90 2.74 -2.92
CA ALA A 62 9.18 1.41 -3.48
C ALA A 62 8.05 0.41 -3.19
N ILE A 63 7.49 0.44 -1.98
CA ILE A 63 6.32 -0.38 -1.62
C ILE A 63 5.11 -0.01 -2.50
N LEU A 64 4.86 1.28 -2.72
CA LEU A 64 3.75 1.73 -3.57
C LEU A 64 3.94 1.35 -5.04
N CYS A 65 5.19 1.36 -5.55
CA CYS A 65 5.50 0.86 -6.89
C CYS A 65 5.13 -0.62 -7.05
N LEU A 66 5.41 -1.45 -6.02
CA LEU A 66 5.08 -2.88 -6.02
C LEU A 66 3.58 -3.17 -6.06
N VAL A 67 2.75 -2.27 -5.55
CA VAL A 67 1.28 -2.47 -5.49
C VAL A 67 0.53 -1.62 -6.51
N ALA A 68 1.24 -1.08 -7.49
CA ALA A 68 0.67 -0.35 -8.60
C ALA A 68 -0.22 -1.25 -9.48
N GLU A 69 -0.87 -0.68 -10.47
CA GLU A 69 -1.72 -1.43 -11.40
C GLU A 69 -0.93 -2.56 -12.07
N GLY A 70 -1.52 -3.75 -12.16
CA GLY A 70 -0.86 -4.93 -12.71
C GLY A 70 0.07 -5.67 -11.72
N ALA A 71 0.04 -5.33 -10.42
CA ALA A 71 0.86 -6.00 -9.41
C ALA A 71 0.62 -7.53 -9.41
N THR A 72 1.71 -8.28 -9.45
CA THR A 72 1.70 -9.74 -9.31
C THR A 72 1.59 -10.15 -7.83
N GLU A 73 1.30 -11.44 -7.56
CA GLU A 73 1.32 -11.97 -6.19
C GLU A 73 2.68 -11.75 -5.51
N ASP A 74 3.78 -11.99 -6.24
CA ASP A 74 5.14 -11.80 -5.71
C ASP A 74 5.41 -10.34 -5.35
N HIS A 75 4.96 -9.39 -6.17
CA HIS A 75 5.04 -7.96 -5.87
C HIS A 75 4.28 -7.61 -4.59
N ILE A 76 3.06 -8.09 -4.44
CA ILE A 76 2.22 -7.82 -3.25
C ILE A 76 2.86 -8.41 -1.99
N ARG A 77 3.38 -9.63 -2.07
CA ARG A 77 4.08 -10.28 -0.95
C ARG A 77 5.38 -9.57 -0.60
N LEU A 78 6.14 -9.12 -1.59
CA LEU A 78 7.35 -8.32 -1.37
C LEU A 78 7.01 -6.97 -0.72
N ALA A 79 5.93 -6.32 -1.16
CA ALA A 79 5.45 -5.08 -0.57
C ALA A 79 5.10 -5.24 0.92
N ALA A 80 4.41 -6.33 1.27
CA ALA A 80 4.08 -6.65 2.67
C ALA A 80 5.34 -6.84 3.51
N ARG A 81 6.29 -7.70 3.05
CA ARG A 81 7.57 -7.92 3.76
C ARG A 81 8.37 -6.65 3.95
N ARG A 82 8.42 -5.76 2.95
CA ARG A 82 9.09 -4.46 3.08
C ARG A 82 8.40 -3.56 4.08
N LEU A 83 7.07 -3.55 4.11
CA LEU A 83 6.32 -2.74 5.07
C LEU A 83 6.51 -3.23 6.51
N GLU A 84 6.59 -4.54 6.75
CA GLU A 84 6.85 -5.13 8.07
C GLU A 84 8.22 -4.73 8.64
N GLN A 85 9.17 -4.32 7.80
CA GLN A 85 10.47 -3.80 8.23
C GLN A 85 10.42 -2.31 8.63
N ILE A 86 9.31 -1.62 8.36
CA ILE A 86 9.11 -0.23 8.71
C ILE A 86 8.43 -0.15 10.07
N PRO A 87 8.92 0.69 11.00
CA PRO A 87 8.27 0.86 12.30
C PRO A 87 6.80 1.27 12.15
N SER A 88 5.92 0.65 12.95
CA SER A 88 4.48 0.97 12.96
C SER A 88 4.17 2.39 13.42
N THR A 89 5.16 3.08 14.01
CA THR A 89 5.10 4.51 14.36
C THR A 89 5.20 5.45 13.15
N GLU A 90 5.55 4.92 11.96
CA GLU A 90 5.54 5.72 10.73
C GLU A 90 4.12 6.22 10.44
N PRO A 91 3.90 7.55 10.32
CA PRO A 91 2.55 8.11 10.17
C PRO A 91 1.75 7.56 8.98
N ARG A 92 2.44 7.08 7.94
CA ARG A 92 1.82 6.53 6.71
C ARG A 92 1.69 5.00 6.73
N PHE A 93 2.17 4.33 7.79
CA PHE A 93 2.21 2.87 7.87
C PHE A 93 0.83 2.24 7.58
N LEU A 94 -0.21 2.66 8.30
CA LEU A 94 -1.56 2.12 8.13
C LEU A 94 -2.15 2.41 6.75
N GLN A 95 -1.85 3.57 6.17
CA GLN A 95 -2.30 3.94 4.83
C GLN A 95 -1.68 3.02 3.77
N ILE A 96 -0.38 2.74 3.90
CA ILE A 96 0.33 1.84 2.98
C ILE A 96 -0.10 0.38 3.20
N LYS A 97 -0.35 -0.04 4.44
CA LYS A 97 -0.92 -1.37 4.74
C LYS A 97 -2.28 -1.56 4.04
N VAL A 98 -3.14 -0.54 4.06
CA VAL A 98 -4.39 -0.53 3.29
C VAL A 98 -4.11 -0.75 1.80
N ALA A 99 -3.19 0.01 1.19
CA ALA A 99 -2.87 -0.10 -0.23
C ALA A 99 -2.37 -1.50 -0.61
N VAL A 100 -1.52 -2.12 0.22
CA VAL A 100 -1.01 -3.49 0.00
C VAL A 100 -2.14 -4.51 0.07
N ILE A 101 -3.05 -4.40 1.06
CA ILE A 101 -4.20 -5.32 1.19
C ILE A 101 -5.16 -5.13 0.01
N GLU A 102 -5.41 -3.90 -0.43
CA GLU A 102 -6.26 -3.60 -1.59
C GLU A 102 -5.69 -4.19 -2.89
N ALA A 103 -4.38 -4.10 -3.10
CA ALA A 103 -3.72 -4.75 -4.22
C ALA A 103 -3.91 -6.27 -4.18
N GLY A 104 -3.76 -6.89 -3.01
CA GLY A 104 -4.04 -8.32 -2.80
C GLY A 104 -5.49 -8.69 -3.13
N LEU A 105 -6.45 -7.88 -2.72
CA LEU A 105 -7.87 -8.08 -3.06
C LEU A 105 -8.13 -7.93 -4.55
N THR A 106 -7.49 -6.97 -5.21
CA THR A 106 -7.60 -6.78 -6.66
C THR A 106 -7.04 -7.97 -7.41
N TYR A 107 -5.87 -8.47 -7.00
CA TYR A 107 -5.26 -9.67 -7.55
C TYR A 107 -6.17 -10.90 -7.41
N LEU A 108 -6.68 -11.18 -6.20
CA LEU A 108 -7.51 -12.36 -5.92
C LEU A 108 -8.90 -12.33 -6.58
N ARG A 109 -9.35 -11.18 -7.10
CA ARG A 109 -10.57 -11.12 -7.91
C ARG A 109 -10.37 -11.61 -9.35
N ALA A 110 -9.14 -11.54 -9.85
CA ALA A 110 -8.78 -11.93 -11.20
C ALA A 110 -8.01 -13.26 -11.26
N HIS A 111 -7.38 -13.67 -10.18
CA HIS A 111 -6.47 -14.80 -10.12
C HIS A 111 -6.72 -15.63 -8.85
N GLN A 112 -6.30 -16.90 -8.90
CA GLN A 112 -6.19 -17.72 -7.70
C GLN A 112 -4.83 -17.48 -7.02
N ALA A 113 -4.80 -17.57 -5.69
CA ALA A 113 -3.54 -17.52 -4.95
C ALA A 113 -2.66 -18.73 -5.29
N SER A 114 -1.38 -18.49 -5.51
CA SER A 114 -0.41 -19.56 -5.77
C SER A 114 -0.03 -20.33 -4.50
N THR A 115 -0.15 -19.69 -3.34
CA THR A 115 0.19 -20.25 -2.03
C THR A 115 -0.82 -19.84 -0.96
N ASN A 116 -0.94 -20.68 0.10
CA ASN A 116 -1.77 -20.38 1.26
C ASN A 116 -1.06 -19.51 2.34
N VAL A 117 0.10 -18.95 2.00
CA VAL A 117 0.84 -18.09 2.94
C VAL A 117 0.07 -16.80 3.18
N ALA A 118 -0.10 -16.43 4.44
CA ALA A 118 -0.79 -15.21 4.84
C ALA A 118 -0.11 -13.95 4.28
N LEU A 119 -0.90 -12.89 4.09
CA LEU A 119 -0.41 -11.54 3.84
C LEU A 119 -0.54 -10.77 5.15
N PHE A 120 0.57 -10.33 5.72
CA PHE A 120 0.61 -9.93 7.13
C PHE A 120 0.03 -11.05 8.01
N GLU A 121 -0.83 -10.75 8.96
CA GLU A 121 -1.53 -11.70 9.85
C GLU A 121 -2.82 -12.29 9.24
N TYR A 122 -3.16 -11.96 7.98
CA TYR A 122 -4.44 -12.36 7.36
C TYR A 122 -4.25 -13.46 6.32
N PRO A 123 -5.11 -14.49 6.29
CA PRO A 123 -5.11 -15.47 5.21
C PRO A 123 -5.22 -14.77 3.84
N PHE A 124 -4.41 -15.21 2.87
CA PHE A 124 -4.42 -14.64 1.51
C PHE A 124 -5.63 -15.16 0.72
N THR A 125 -6.80 -14.77 1.17
CA THR A 125 -8.10 -15.07 0.58
C THR A 125 -8.93 -13.79 0.56
N ILE A 126 -9.92 -13.71 -0.32
CA ILE A 126 -10.83 -12.55 -0.38
C ILE A 126 -11.45 -12.25 1.00
N ARG A 127 -11.92 -13.30 1.71
CA ARG A 127 -12.52 -13.14 3.04
C ARG A 127 -11.50 -12.68 4.08
N GLY A 128 -10.30 -13.28 4.07
CA GLY A 128 -9.21 -12.93 4.99
C GLY A 128 -8.75 -11.49 4.80
N LEU A 129 -8.45 -11.10 3.55
CA LEU A 129 -8.00 -9.75 3.25
C LEU A 129 -9.08 -8.68 3.47
N ARG A 130 -10.36 -8.99 3.21
CA ARG A 130 -11.47 -8.07 3.56
C ARG A 130 -11.57 -7.85 5.06
N ARG A 131 -11.33 -8.88 5.88
CA ARG A 131 -11.24 -8.74 7.35
C ARG A 131 -10.05 -7.86 7.74
N GLY A 132 -8.88 -8.11 7.14
CA GLY A 132 -7.67 -7.31 7.36
C GLY A 132 -7.85 -5.85 6.99
N LEU A 133 -8.44 -5.59 5.83
CA LEU A 133 -8.75 -4.24 5.38
C LEU A 133 -9.68 -3.52 6.35
N ALA A 134 -10.78 -4.16 6.75
CA ALA A 134 -11.73 -3.58 7.71
C ALA A 134 -11.06 -3.27 9.06
N GLN A 135 -10.16 -4.14 9.54
CA GLN A 135 -9.44 -3.90 10.78
C GLN A 135 -8.44 -2.74 10.63
N THR A 136 -7.63 -2.73 9.58
CA THR A 136 -6.64 -1.67 9.32
C THR A 136 -7.32 -0.29 9.18
N LEU A 137 -8.48 -0.22 8.52
CA LEU A 137 -9.26 1.02 8.41
C LEU A 137 -9.79 1.50 9.78
N ARG A 138 -10.18 0.59 10.68
CA ARG A 138 -10.57 0.95 12.06
C ARG A 138 -9.37 1.46 12.86
N ASP A 139 -8.21 0.84 12.71
CA ASP A 139 -6.98 1.29 13.37
C ASP A 139 -6.58 2.68 12.85
N GLN A 140 -6.71 2.93 11.55
CA GLN A 140 -6.50 4.24 10.97
C GLN A 140 -7.51 5.28 11.49
N ALA A 141 -8.78 4.88 11.68
CA ALA A 141 -9.80 5.76 12.26
C ALA A 141 -9.48 6.15 13.71
N ARG A 142 -8.87 5.26 14.51
CA ARG A 142 -8.48 5.55 15.90
C ARG A 142 -7.42 6.65 15.99
N VAL A 143 -6.53 6.74 15.01
CA VAL A 143 -5.45 7.75 14.97
C VAL A 143 -5.80 8.97 14.11
N ALA A 144 -6.94 8.97 13.44
CA ALA A 144 -7.38 10.08 12.61
C ALA A 144 -7.68 11.33 13.44
N PRO A 145 -7.09 12.50 13.12
CA PRO A 145 -7.22 13.70 13.93
C PRO A 145 -8.61 14.34 13.83
N TYR A 146 -9.31 14.17 12.70
CA TYR A 146 -10.58 14.84 12.43
C TYR A 146 -11.77 13.89 12.52
N PRO A 147 -12.88 14.27 13.22
CA PRO A 147 -14.06 13.42 13.38
C PRO A 147 -14.67 12.96 12.03
N LYS A 148 -14.81 13.88 11.07
CA LYS A 148 -15.34 13.54 9.73
C LYS A 148 -14.54 12.45 9.04
N HIS A 149 -13.20 12.52 9.12
CA HIS A 149 -12.30 11.52 8.55
C HIS A 149 -12.45 10.18 9.28
N ARG A 150 -12.56 10.22 10.61
CA ARG A 150 -12.78 9.02 11.44
C ARG A 150 -14.07 8.30 11.06
N TYR A 151 -15.18 9.01 10.94
CA TYR A 151 -16.47 8.43 10.52
C TYR A 151 -16.38 7.82 9.11
N ALA A 152 -15.79 8.52 8.15
CA ALA A 152 -15.62 8.00 6.80
C ALA A 152 -14.82 6.69 6.76
N LEU A 153 -13.76 6.57 7.56
CA LEU A 153 -12.96 5.35 7.66
C LEU A 153 -13.73 4.19 8.30
N VAL A 154 -14.54 4.47 9.34
CA VAL A 154 -15.41 3.46 9.98
C VAL A 154 -16.48 2.98 9.01
N ASP A 155 -17.12 3.88 8.27
CA ASP A 155 -18.13 3.53 7.27
C ASP A 155 -17.53 2.67 6.16
N LEU A 156 -16.32 3.02 5.69
CA LEU A 156 -15.59 2.21 4.71
C LEU A 156 -15.24 0.83 5.28
N ALA A 157 -14.78 0.75 6.53
CA ALA A 157 -14.47 -0.51 7.20
C ALA A 157 -15.72 -1.42 7.28
N ASN A 158 -16.89 -0.86 7.55
CA ASN A 158 -18.14 -1.62 7.60
C ASN A 158 -18.56 -2.12 6.21
N LYS A 159 -18.39 -1.33 5.15
CA LYS A 159 -18.69 -1.72 3.77
C LYS A 159 -17.79 -2.85 3.26
N VAL A 160 -16.50 -2.86 3.63
CA VAL A 160 -15.55 -3.88 3.16
C VAL A 160 -15.57 -5.14 4.01
N ARG A 161 -16.12 -5.11 5.21
CA ARG A 161 -16.22 -6.27 6.11
C ARG A 161 -16.93 -7.43 5.40
N PRO A 162 -16.44 -8.68 5.51
CA PRO A 162 -17.17 -9.85 5.02
C PRO A 162 -18.52 -9.98 5.74
N ALA A 163 -19.59 -10.28 4.99
CA ALA A 163 -20.86 -10.62 5.61
C ALA A 163 -20.70 -11.88 6.49
N THR A 164 -21.12 -11.79 7.73
CA THR A 164 -21.25 -12.95 8.62
C THR A 164 -22.68 -13.46 8.48
N TRP A 165 -22.85 -14.55 7.75
CA TRP A 165 -24.10 -15.31 7.81
C TRP A 165 -24.08 -16.08 9.13
N PHE A 166 -25.06 -15.85 9.99
CA PHE A 166 -25.37 -16.67 11.13
C PHE A 166 -26.18 -17.87 10.69
#